data_a66890baf793abd76d8e198b81ee03ca
#
_entry.id   a66890baf793abd76d8e198b81ee03ca
#
_cell.length_a   1.000
_cell.length_b   1.000
_cell.length_c   1.000
_cell.angle_alpha   90.00
_cell.angle_beta   90.00
_cell.angle_gamma   90.00
#
_symmetry.space_group_name_H-M   'P 1'
#
loop_
_entity.id
_entity.type
_entity.pdbx_description
1 polymer ?
#
loop_
_entity_poly.entity_id
_entity_poly.type
_entity_poly.pdbx_seq_one_letter_code
_entity_poly.pdbx_strand_id
1 'polypeptide(L)'
;MIETTQTVQVAAPIGATWDYAQDVERWAEIMPGYQSCEIVDADNSLWVLKIGVGAMVRTVKVEVHVSRWAGPEEVDFSFKLRGDPVTGQGTYRARAQGPALTELDLHVEVVGTGPLAPMWEAMGGPVLPKFSRSFAEELKGRIEAANQGSAPSAQAQASAPAAPTGSLWARFTAWLRRLLGG
;
A
#
# COMPACT_ATOMS: atom_id res chain seq x y z
N MET A 1 17.30 -18.62 -10.88
CA MET A 1 17.01 -17.39 -10.11
C MET A 1 16.61 -16.29 -11.07
N ILE A 2 15.49 -15.65 -10.81
CA ILE A 2 15.01 -14.47 -11.55
C ILE A 2 14.87 -13.32 -10.59
N GLU A 3 15.19 -12.11 -11.04
CA GLU A 3 15.09 -10.89 -10.22
C GLU A 3 14.54 -9.72 -11.01
N THR A 4 14.01 -8.74 -10.32
CA THR A 4 13.56 -7.50 -10.93
C THR A 4 13.62 -6.36 -9.92
N THR A 5 13.87 -5.17 -10.41
CA THR A 5 13.78 -3.92 -9.64
C THR A 5 12.84 -2.97 -10.35
N GLN A 6 11.96 -2.33 -9.58
CA GLN A 6 11.07 -1.27 -10.06
C GLN A 6 11.30 -0.03 -9.22
N THR A 7 11.56 1.08 -9.87
CA THR A 7 11.69 2.39 -9.22
C THR A 7 10.52 3.26 -9.64
N VAL A 8 9.82 3.85 -8.67
CA VAL A 8 8.71 4.78 -8.91
C VAL A 8 8.86 6.04 -8.05
N GLN A 9 8.41 7.16 -8.59
CA GLN A 9 8.34 8.44 -7.87
C GLN A 9 6.92 8.62 -7.32
N VAL A 10 6.78 8.80 -6.02
CA VAL A 10 5.52 8.95 -5.30
C VAL A 10 5.36 10.38 -4.84
N ALA A 11 4.28 11.04 -5.24
CA ALA A 11 3.95 12.42 -4.84
C ALA A 11 3.38 12.45 -3.41
N ALA A 12 4.19 12.05 -2.45
CA ALA A 12 3.88 12.05 -1.04
C ALA A 12 5.17 12.18 -0.20
N PRO A 13 5.10 12.74 1.02
CA PRO A 13 6.20 12.70 1.98
C PRO A 13 6.57 11.26 2.36
N ILE A 14 7.83 11.02 2.72
CA ILE A 14 8.31 9.70 3.13
C ILE A 14 7.52 9.14 4.33
N GLY A 15 7.08 9.98 5.26
CA GLY A 15 6.23 9.57 6.38
C GLY A 15 4.88 9.02 5.95
N ALA A 16 4.18 9.71 5.02
CA ALA A 16 2.91 9.23 4.47
C ALA A 16 3.08 7.95 3.64
N THR A 17 4.22 7.83 2.95
CA THR A 17 4.59 6.61 2.23
C THR A 17 4.80 5.45 3.20
N TRP A 18 5.46 5.70 4.33
CA TRP A 18 5.68 4.72 5.38
C TRP A 18 4.37 4.28 6.08
N ASP A 19 3.48 5.22 6.37
CA ASP A 19 2.17 4.90 6.99
C ASP A 19 1.36 3.90 6.17
N TYR A 20 1.56 3.90 4.85
CA TYR A 20 0.99 2.89 3.97
C TYR A 20 1.82 1.60 3.96
N ALA A 21 3.16 1.73 3.87
CA ALA A 21 4.08 0.61 3.67
C ALA A 21 4.19 -0.33 4.88
N GLN A 22 3.93 0.14 6.09
CA GLN A 22 3.95 -0.70 7.29
C GLN A 22 2.73 -1.65 7.43
N ASP A 23 1.75 -1.57 6.52
CA ASP A 23 0.55 -2.39 6.52
C ASP A 23 0.63 -3.45 5.42
N VAL A 24 1.02 -4.67 5.80
CA VAL A 24 1.21 -5.81 4.88
C VAL A 24 -0.10 -6.26 4.22
N GLU A 25 -1.25 -6.06 4.86
CA GLU A 25 -2.55 -6.40 4.27
C GLU A 25 -2.82 -5.52 3.03
N ARG A 26 -2.49 -4.23 3.10
CA ARG A 26 -2.57 -3.32 1.94
C ARG A 26 -1.66 -3.73 0.79
N TRP A 27 -0.50 -4.34 1.09
CA TRP A 27 0.37 -4.88 0.04
C TRP A 27 -0.28 -6.08 -0.65
N ALA A 28 -0.88 -6.97 0.13
CA ALA A 28 -1.58 -8.11 -0.43
C ALA A 28 -2.74 -7.69 -1.34
N GLU A 29 -3.55 -6.71 -0.92
CA GLU A 29 -4.72 -6.22 -1.65
C GLU A 29 -4.39 -5.68 -3.05
N ILE A 30 -3.21 -5.06 -3.22
CA ILE A 30 -2.77 -4.51 -4.51
C ILE A 30 -2.01 -5.52 -5.37
N MET A 31 -1.79 -6.75 -4.86
CA MET A 31 -1.15 -7.80 -5.66
C MET A 31 -2.07 -8.25 -6.79
N PRO A 32 -1.55 -8.33 -8.04
CA PRO A 32 -2.32 -8.86 -9.14
C PRO A 32 -2.87 -10.25 -8.84
N GLY A 33 -4.18 -10.42 -8.96
CA GLY A 33 -4.85 -11.69 -8.67
C GLY A 33 -5.18 -11.94 -7.20
N TYR A 34 -5.11 -10.92 -6.36
CA TYR A 34 -5.49 -11.00 -4.94
C TYR A 34 -6.87 -11.66 -4.74
N GLN A 35 -6.94 -12.55 -3.76
CA GLN A 35 -8.18 -13.20 -3.33
C GLN A 35 -8.42 -12.99 -1.84
N SER A 36 -7.41 -13.20 -1.01
CA SER A 36 -7.47 -12.97 0.43
C SER A 36 -6.08 -12.84 1.05
N CYS A 37 -6.02 -12.19 2.21
CA CYS A 37 -4.87 -12.12 3.08
C CYS A 37 -5.30 -12.52 4.50
N GLU A 38 -4.50 -13.33 5.15
CA GLU A 38 -4.63 -13.70 6.55
C GLU A 38 -3.37 -13.21 7.28
N ILE A 39 -3.53 -12.30 8.22
CA ILE A 39 -2.43 -11.86 9.09
C ILE A 39 -2.29 -12.90 10.21
N VAL A 40 -1.15 -13.58 10.22
CA VAL A 40 -0.85 -14.60 11.23
C VAL A 40 -0.29 -13.96 12.50
N ASP A 41 0.63 -13.01 12.33
CA ASP A 41 1.21 -12.19 13.40
C ASP A 41 1.82 -10.90 12.80
N ALA A 42 2.58 -10.14 13.58
CA ALA A 42 3.16 -8.87 13.16
C ALA A 42 4.10 -8.97 11.95
N ASP A 43 4.74 -10.11 11.75
CA ASP A 43 5.75 -10.32 10.71
C ASP A 43 5.32 -11.37 9.68
N ASN A 44 4.26 -12.13 9.92
CA ASN A 44 3.86 -13.25 9.10
C ASN A 44 2.44 -13.09 8.57
N SER A 45 2.26 -13.35 7.29
CA SER A 45 0.97 -13.37 6.62
C SER A 45 0.86 -14.47 5.56
N LEU A 46 -0.36 -14.87 5.26
CA LEU A 46 -0.68 -15.85 4.22
C LEU A 46 -1.57 -15.19 3.16
N TRP A 47 -1.05 -15.09 1.95
CA TRP A 47 -1.77 -14.49 0.82
C TRP A 47 -2.29 -15.57 -0.12
N VAL A 48 -3.51 -15.41 -0.59
CA VAL A 48 -4.09 -16.27 -1.64
C VAL A 48 -4.20 -15.44 -2.90
N LEU A 49 -3.49 -15.88 -3.95
CA LEU A 49 -3.41 -15.19 -5.23
C LEU A 49 -3.87 -16.11 -6.36
N LYS A 50 -4.59 -15.57 -7.33
CA LYS A 50 -4.95 -16.25 -8.57
C LYS A 50 -4.03 -15.76 -9.69
N ILE A 51 -3.09 -16.60 -10.11
CA ILE A 51 -2.06 -16.24 -11.07
C ILE A 51 -2.37 -16.92 -12.42
N GLY A 52 -2.35 -16.13 -13.49
CA GLY A 52 -2.49 -16.62 -14.86
C GLY A 52 -1.16 -16.55 -15.59
N VAL A 53 -0.75 -17.68 -16.21
CA VAL A 53 0.42 -17.76 -17.10
C VAL A 53 -0.01 -18.40 -18.40
N GLY A 54 -0.14 -17.61 -19.45
CA GLY A 54 -0.69 -18.07 -20.72
C GLY A 54 -2.14 -18.53 -20.58
N ALA A 55 -2.46 -19.73 -20.99
CA ALA A 55 -3.79 -20.33 -20.87
C ALA A 55 -4.08 -20.98 -19.50
N MET A 56 -3.04 -21.06 -18.63
CA MET A 56 -3.19 -21.67 -17.30
C MET A 56 -3.50 -20.62 -16.24
N VAL A 57 -4.49 -20.91 -15.42
CA VAL A 57 -4.85 -20.12 -14.24
C VAL A 57 -4.74 -21.00 -13.01
N ARG A 58 -4.01 -20.56 -12.01
CA ARG A 58 -3.79 -21.32 -10.77
C ARG A 58 -3.94 -20.42 -9.56
N THR A 59 -4.58 -20.96 -8.52
CA THR A 59 -4.59 -20.34 -7.19
C THR A 59 -3.38 -20.84 -6.41
N VAL A 60 -2.60 -19.91 -5.91
CA VAL A 60 -1.40 -20.17 -5.10
C VAL A 60 -1.55 -19.57 -3.70
N LYS A 61 -0.96 -20.22 -2.72
CA LYS A 61 -0.85 -19.70 -1.35
C LYS A 61 0.61 -19.28 -1.12
N VAL A 62 0.79 -18.02 -0.76
CA VAL A 62 2.10 -17.41 -0.53
C VAL A 62 2.25 -17.09 0.94
N GLU A 63 3.18 -17.73 1.62
CA GLU A 63 3.56 -17.37 2.97
C GLU A 63 4.59 -16.26 2.89
N VAL A 64 4.29 -15.11 3.48
CA VAL A 64 5.14 -13.92 3.51
C VAL A 64 5.63 -13.68 4.93
N HIS A 65 6.91 -13.42 5.06
CA HIS A 65 7.58 -13.09 6.30
C HIS A 65 8.38 -11.81 6.14
N VAL A 66 8.08 -10.81 6.95
CA VAL A 66 8.89 -9.60 7.04
C VAL A 66 10.02 -9.86 8.03
N SER A 67 11.24 -9.85 7.53
CA SER A 67 12.44 -10.12 8.33
C SER A 67 13.04 -8.88 8.98
N ARG A 68 12.69 -7.70 8.46
CA ARG A 68 13.20 -6.43 8.99
C ARG A 68 12.25 -5.28 8.67
N TRP A 69 11.92 -4.53 9.72
CA TRP A 69 11.25 -3.24 9.66
C TRP A 69 12.25 -2.15 10.02
N ALA A 70 12.67 -1.34 9.07
CA ALA A 70 13.56 -0.18 9.25
C ALA A 70 12.88 1.07 8.70
N GLY A 71 11.76 1.44 9.32
CA GLY A 71 11.00 2.61 8.92
C GLY A 71 11.72 3.94 9.18
N PRO A 72 11.47 4.95 8.36
CA PRO A 72 10.55 4.94 7.23
C PRO A 72 11.17 4.45 5.90
N GLU A 73 12.40 3.95 5.90
CA GLU A 73 13.23 3.83 4.71
C GLU A 73 13.27 2.42 4.10
N GLU A 74 13.14 1.35 4.92
CA GLU A 74 13.41 0.01 4.42
C GLU A 74 12.53 -1.06 5.08
N VAL A 75 12.10 -2.03 4.27
CA VAL A 75 11.47 -3.29 4.70
C VAL A 75 12.11 -4.42 3.92
N ASP A 76 12.64 -5.43 4.63
CA ASP A 76 13.10 -6.68 4.03
C ASP A 76 12.08 -7.79 4.30
N PHE A 77 11.77 -8.57 3.28
CA PHE A 77 10.82 -9.66 3.38
C PHE A 77 11.25 -10.88 2.57
N SER A 78 10.73 -12.01 2.95
CA SER A 78 10.86 -13.27 2.22
C SER A 78 9.49 -13.90 2.02
N PHE A 79 9.39 -14.80 1.04
CA PHE A 79 8.16 -15.52 0.78
C PHE A 79 8.42 -16.91 0.23
N LYS A 80 7.44 -17.80 0.40
CA LYS A 80 7.44 -19.12 -0.21
C LYS A 80 6.04 -19.50 -0.70
N LEU A 81 5.98 -20.22 -1.80
CA LEU A 81 4.73 -20.77 -2.29
C LEU A 81 4.45 -22.09 -1.58
N ARG A 82 3.30 -22.19 -0.92
CA ARG A 82 2.90 -23.41 -0.23
C ARG A 82 2.57 -24.51 -1.23
N GLY A 83 3.29 -25.62 -1.15
CA GLY A 83 3.11 -26.77 -2.05
C GLY A 83 3.88 -26.70 -3.36
N ASP A 84 4.65 -25.64 -3.58
CA ASP A 84 5.54 -25.50 -4.73
C ASP A 84 6.98 -25.21 -4.26
N PRO A 85 8.00 -25.74 -4.96
CA PRO A 85 9.40 -25.52 -4.60
C PRO A 85 9.89 -24.14 -5.10
N VAL A 86 9.18 -23.08 -4.70
CA VAL A 86 9.47 -21.69 -5.09
C VAL A 86 9.56 -20.84 -3.84
N THR A 87 10.66 -20.13 -3.71
CA THR A 87 10.92 -19.15 -2.64
C THR A 87 11.35 -17.83 -3.25
N GLY A 88 11.26 -16.77 -2.49
CA GLY A 88 11.77 -15.48 -2.90
C GLY A 88 12.06 -14.58 -1.71
N GLN A 89 12.70 -13.47 -2.02
CA GLN A 89 12.94 -12.39 -1.09
C GLN A 89 12.78 -11.06 -1.80
N GLY A 90 12.61 -10.01 -1.04
CA GLY A 90 12.52 -8.68 -1.61
C GLY A 90 12.84 -7.61 -0.58
N THR A 91 13.08 -6.42 -1.10
CA THR A 91 13.36 -5.22 -0.33
C THR A 91 12.53 -4.07 -0.88
N TYR A 92 11.85 -3.38 0.01
CA TYR A 92 11.27 -2.07 -0.21
C TYR A 92 12.25 -1.03 0.32
N ARG A 93 12.59 -0.03 -0.49
CA ARG A 93 13.38 1.12 -0.05
C ARG A 93 12.72 2.41 -0.45
N ALA A 94 12.62 3.34 0.50
CA ALA A 94 12.09 4.67 0.30
C ALA A 94 13.16 5.72 0.55
N ARG A 95 13.25 6.71 -0.34
CA ARG A 95 14.17 7.85 -0.20
C ARG A 95 13.42 9.14 -0.41
N ALA A 96 13.46 10.05 0.57
CA ALA A 96 12.90 11.38 0.40
C ALA A 96 13.68 12.14 -0.68
N GLN A 97 13.00 12.60 -1.72
CA GLN A 97 13.54 13.45 -2.78
C GLN A 97 13.15 14.92 -2.56
N GLY A 98 12.22 15.16 -1.63
CA GLY A 98 11.74 16.47 -1.26
C GLY A 98 10.62 16.37 -0.21
N PRO A 99 10.05 17.50 0.22
CA PRO A 99 9.05 17.51 1.28
C PRO A 99 7.74 16.80 0.91
N ALA A 100 7.46 16.62 -0.39
CA ALA A 100 6.27 15.96 -0.90
C ALA A 100 6.59 14.99 -2.05
N LEU A 101 7.82 14.47 -2.09
CA LEU A 101 8.25 13.53 -3.12
C LEU A 101 9.14 12.46 -2.50
N THR A 102 8.79 11.20 -2.75
CA THR A 102 9.54 10.03 -2.29
C THR A 102 9.82 9.11 -3.49
N GLU A 103 11.07 8.67 -3.61
CA GLU A 103 11.46 7.62 -4.53
C GLU A 103 11.33 6.27 -3.84
N LEU A 104 10.66 5.33 -4.49
CA LEU A 104 10.54 3.95 -4.05
C LEU A 104 11.29 3.01 -4.99
N ASP A 105 12.18 2.20 -4.42
CA ASP A 105 12.80 1.06 -5.06
C ASP A 105 12.22 -0.23 -4.49
N LEU A 106 11.66 -1.05 -5.36
CA LEU A 106 11.12 -2.37 -5.03
C LEU A 106 11.96 -3.43 -5.73
N HIS A 107 12.74 -4.17 -4.98
CA HIS A 107 13.56 -5.27 -5.48
C HIS A 107 12.95 -6.61 -5.06
N VAL A 108 12.88 -7.57 -5.99
CA VAL A 108 12.36 -8.92 -5.74
C VAL A 108 13.19 -9.95 -6.47
N GLU A 109 13.57 -10.99 -5.74
CA GLU A 109 14.23 -12.19 -6.25
C GLU A 109 13.32 -13.41 -6.07
N VAL A 110 13.28 -14.29 -7.04
CA VAL A 110 12.52 -15.56 -6.99
C VAL A 110 13.41 -16.71 -7.42
N VAL A 111 13.39 -17.78 -6.65
CA VAL A 111 14.17 -18.98 -6.88
C VAL A 111 13.25 -20.19 -6.91
N GLY A 112 13.27 -20.90 -8.03
CA GLY A 112 12.75 -22.27 -8.12
C GLY A 112 13.79 -23.26 -7.61
N THR A 113 13.36 -24.30 -6.92
CA THR A 113 14.25 -25.36 -6.43
C THR A 113 13.82 -26.73 -6.96
N GLY A 114 14.69 -27.74 -6.81
CA GLY A 114 14.43 -29.11 -7.25
C GLY A 114 14.42 -29.30 -8.79
N PRO A 115 13.93 -30.46 -9.27
CA PRO A 115 13.96 -30.83 -10.69
C PRO A 115 13.15 -29.91 -11.61
N LEU A 116 12.16 -29.21 -11.06
CA LEU A 116 11.28 -28.30 -11.79
C LEU A 116 11.76 -26.84 -11.79
N ALA A 117 12.91 -26.54 -11.19
CA ALA A 117 13.46 -25.18 -11.13
C ALA A 117 13.60 -24.51 -12.51
N PRO A 118 14.13 -25.17 -13.56
CA PRO A 118 14.22 -24.55 -14.88
C PRO A 118 12.85 -24.19 -15.49
N MET A 119 11.83 -25.00 -15.20
CA MET A 119 10.46 -24.73 -15.65
C MET A 119 9.90 -23.49 -14.94
N TRP A 120 10.07 -23.38 -13.62
CA TRP A 120 9.63 -22.22 -12.85
C TRP A 120 10.33 -20.93 -13.29
N GLU A 121 11.62 -20.99 -13.56
CA GLU A 121 12.40 -19.84 -14.04
C GLU A 121 11.98 -19.43 -15.45
N ALA A 122 11.75 -20.36 -16.36
CA ALA A 122 11.28 -20.08 -17.71
C ALA A 122 9.88 -19.44 -17.72
N MET A 123 8.98 -19.89 -16.84
CA MET A 123 7.64 -19.33 -16.69
C MET A 123 7.64 -17.98 -15.97
N GLY A 124 8.45 -17.84 -14.91
CA GLY A 124 8.52 -16.66 -14.08
C GLY A 124 9.24 -15.48 -14.72
N GLY A 125 10.26 -15.75 -15.55
CA GLY A 125 11.06 -14.72 -16.20
C GLY A 125 10.26 -13.60 -16.89
N PRO A 126 9.30 -13.90 -17.78
CA PRO A 126 8.48 -12.88 -18.41
C PRO A 126 7.35 -12.35 -17.51
N VAL A 127 6.97 -13.08 -16.45
CA VAL A 127 5.84 -12.72 -15.56
C VAL A 127 6.29 -11.79 -14.44
N LEU A 128 7.42 -12.07 -13.80
CA LEU A 128 7.89 -11.30 -12.63
C LEU A 128 8.05 -9.80 -12.90
N PRO A 129 8.67 -9.33 -14.00
CA PRO A 129 8.78 -7.90 -14.26
C PRO A 129 7.43 -7.20 -14.46
N LYS A 130 6.47 -7.88 -15.09
CA LYS A 130 5.11 -7.33 -15.29
C LYS A 130 4.36 -7.23 -13.97
N PHE A 131 4.48 -8.27 -13.15
CA PHE A 131 3.86 -8.34 -11.84
C PHE A 131 4.40 -7.24 -10.90
N SER A 132 5.73 -7.12 -10.83
CA SER A 132 6.40 -6.10 -10.01
C SER A 132 6.10 -4.68 -10.46
N ARG A 133 6.02 -4.45 -11.78
CA ARG A 133 5.62 -3.14 -12.32
C ARG A 133 4.18 -2.80 -11.93
N SER A 134 3.24 -3.73 -12.14
CA SER A 134 1.83 -3.52 -11.77
C SER A 134 1.68 -3.24 -10.28
N PHE A 135 2.40 -3.97 -9.45
CA PHE A 135 2.44 -3.73 -8.00
C PHE A 135 2.99 -2.34 -7.66
N ALA A 136 4.13 -1.95 -8.25
CA ALA A 136 4.76 -0.65 -7.98
C ALA A 136 3.86 0.54 -8.36
N GLU A 137 3.19 0.46 -9.51
CA GLU A 137 2.26 1.51 -9.98
C GLU A 137 1.01 1.58 -9.10
N GLU A 138 0.45 0.44 -8.70
CA GLU A 138 -0.72 0.42 -7.81
C GLU A 138 -0.34 0.93 -6.41
N LEU A 139 0.83 0.52 -5.86
CA LEU A 139 1.34 1.01 -4.60
C LEU A 139 1.49 2.54 -4.61
N LYS A 140 2.13 3.07 -5.65
CA LYS A 140 2.24 4.52 -5.87
C LYS A 140 0.85 5.18 -5.86
N GLY A 141 -0.07 4.69 -6.66
CA GLY A 141 -1.42 5.26 -6.78
C GLY A 141 -2.18 5.27 -5.46
N ARG A 142 -2.08 4.21 -4.67
CA ARG A 142 -2.73 4.10 -3.36
C ARG A 142 -2.14 5.05 -2.33
N ILE A 143 -0.80 5.18 -2.29
CA ILE A 143 -0.13 6.12 -1.38
C ILE A 143 -0.52 7.55 -1.73
N GLU A 144 -0.48 7.93 -3.00
CA GLU A 144 -0.84 9.27 -3.46
C GLU A 144 -2.30 9.61 -3.16
N ALA A 145 -3.23 8.67 -3.38
CA ALA A 145 -4.65 8.84 -3.05
C ALA A 145 -4.87 9.00 -1.54
N ALA A 146 -4.21 8.20 -0.71
CA ALA A 146 -4.28 8.30 0.73
C ALA A 146 -3.73 9.64 1.25
N ASN A 147 -2.61 10.11 0.67
CA ASN A 147 -2.01 11.39 1.02
C ASN A 147 -2.91 12.58 0.65
N GLN A 148 -3.58 12.53 -0.50
CA GLN A 148 -4.53 13.56 -0.91
C GLN A 148 -5.79 13.60 -0.02
N GLY A 149 -6.29 12.44 0.42
CA GLY A 149 -7.41 12.34 1.35
C GLY A 149 -7.08 12.81 2.77
N SER A 150 -5.80 12.81 3.14
CA SER A 150 -5.31 13.24 4.46
C SER A 150 -4.85 14.71 4.50
N ALA A 151 -4.74 15.37 3.34
CA ALA A 151 -4.41 16.78 3.28
C ALA A 151 -5.59 17.59 3.85
N PRO A 152 -5.42 18.40 4.91
CA PRO A 152 -6.45 19.31 5.34
C PRO A 152 -6.76 20.22 4.15
N SER A 153 -8.06 20.33 3.82
CA SER A 153 -8.55 21.16 2.73
C SER A 153 -8.11 22.60 2.97
N ALA A 154 -6.97 23.01 2.48
CA ALA A 154 -6.43 24.35 2.56
C ALA A 154 -7.27 25.35 1.70
N GLN A 155 -8.40 24.91 1.17
CA GLN A 155 -9.35 25.74 0.41
C GLN A 155 -10.54 26.24 1.21
N ALA A 156 -10.63 25.95 2.52
CA ALA A 156 -11.73 26.48 3.36
C ALA A 156 -11.41 27.81 4.05
N GLN A 157 -10.31 28.48 3.74
CA GLN A 157 -9.91 29.75 4.36
C GLN A 157 -9.83 30.97 3.43
N ALA A 158 -10.36 30.88 2.22
CA ALA A 158 -10.40 32.04 1.32
C ALA A 158 -11.83 32.29 0.85
N SER A 159 -12.74 32.62 1.73
CA SER A 159 -13.97 33.39 1.49
C SER A 159 -14.83 33.38 2.76
N ALA A 160 -14.43 34.08 3.80
CA ALA A 160 -15.35 34.51 4.84
C ALA A 160 -15.89 35.88 4.41
N PRO A 161 -17.15 36.03 3.98
CA PRO A 161 -17.80 37.32 4.01
C PRO A 161 -18.02 37.67 5.47
N ALA A 162 -17.71 38.93 5.82
CA ALA A 162 -17.90 39.49 7.15
C ALA A 162 -19.27 39.11 7.69
N ALA A 163 -19.31 38.43 8.82
CA ALA A 163 -20.55 38.10 9.51
C ALA A 163 -21.19 39.35 10.06
N PRO A 164 -22.50 39.60 9.86
CA PRO A 164 -23.22 40.60 10.63
C PRO A 164 -23.32 40.11 12.08
N THR A 165 -22.84 40.91 12.99
CA THR A 165 -22.96 40.74 14.44
C THR A 165 -24.42 40.75 14.87
N GLY A 166 -25.03 39.57 14.90
CA GLY A 166 -26.36 39.35 15.46
C GLY A 166 -26.34 38.04 16.24
N SER A 167 -26.05 38.13 17.54
CA SER A 167 -25.98 37.00 18.45
C SER A 167 -27.25 36.16 18.43
N LEU A 168 -27.19 34.93 17.96
CA LEU A 168 -28.28 33.95 18.08
C LEU A 168 -28.73 33.71 19.53
N TRP A 169 -27.87 34.02 20.49
CA TRP A 169 -28.17 34.00 21.92
C TRP A 169 -29.22 35.03 22.31
N ALA A 170 -29.24 36.22 21.70
CA ALA A 170 -30.25 37.28 21.98
C ALA A 170 -31.65 36.86 21.50
N ARG A 171 -31.75 36.04 20.45
CA ARG A 171 -33.04 35.52 19.92
C ARG A 171 -33.56 34.35 20.77
N PHE A 172 -32.67 33.53 21.32
CA PHE A 172 -33.03 32.41 22.19
C PHE A 172 -33.51 32.85 23.55
N THR A 173 -32.92 33.88 24.15
CA THR A 173 -33.34 34.44 25.43
C THR A 173 -34.67 35.25 25.33
N ALA A 174 -34.95 35.86 24.18
CA ALA A 174 -36.21 36.55 23.93
C ALA A 174 -37.36 35.54 23.75
N TRP A 175 -37.15 34.39 23.20
CA TRP A 175 -38.15 33.32 23.06
C TRP A 175 -38.48 32.66 24.41
N LEU A 176 -37.48 32.43 25.28
CA LEU A 176 -37.68 31.88 26.63
C LEU A 176 -38.48 32.83 27.56
N ARG A 177 -38.30 34.15 27.41
CA ARG A 177 -39.11 35.13 28.20
C ARG A 177 -40.58 35.20 27.80
N ARG A 178 -40.92 34.80 26.56
CA ARG A 178 -42.31 34.71 26.12
C ARG A 178 -43.05 33.47 26.60
N LEU A 179 -42.31 32.41 26.95
CA LEU A 179 -42.88 31.15 27.41
C LEU A 179 -43.07 31.07 28.95
N LEU A 180 -42.36 31.91 29.71
CA LEU A 180 -42.40 31.90 31.19
C LEU A 180 -43.07 33.12 31.82
N GLY A 181 -43.70 33.98 31.03
CA GLY A 181 -44.42 35.20 31.51
C GLY A 181 -45.85 35.20 31.03
N GLY A 182 -46.61 34.25 31.54
CA GLY A 182 -48.09 34.24 31.46
C GLY A 182 -48.66 33.53 32.66
#